data_30ece23b049e8de58e905df53583cf99
#
_entry.id   30ece23b049e8de58e905df53583cf99
#
_cell.length_a   1.000
_cell.length_b   1.000
_cell.length_c   1.000
_cell.angle_alpha   90.00
_cell.angle_beta   90.00
_cell.angle_gamma   90.00
#
_symmetry.space_group_name_H-M   'P 1'
#
loop_
_entity.id
_entity.type
_entity.pdbx_description
1 polymer ?
#
loop_
_entity_poly.entity_id
_entity_poly.type
_entity_poly.pdbx_seq_one_letter_code
_entity_poly.pdbx_strand_id
1 'polypeptide(L)'
;RLSPEEPPVLPPFAFSYISAALAKAAGLKFNRAQFTPDVMASDITGFNVYNRQTESFSFKEGLVMTNILLADEINRASPKTQSALLEAMEEAKVTVDGVTYPVPEPFFVIATQNPTGYVGTYPLPEAQLDRFALRLSMGYPTVEEEVHILSDRQKVNPLEKVRAVTDIQAIRTLRAMVQNVTVTPEIARYIVELVHATRKSRKLSLGASPRASLLIMKLAQAYAFLRERDYVKPEDVAFVFIPGIAHRVVLSQEARLNRESAQTILGEILHQVEVPYQGGR
;
A
#
# COMPACT_ATOMS: atom_id res chain seq x y z
N ARG A 1 18.63 6.87 24.49
CA ARG A 1 18.02 5.56 24.73
C ARG A 1 16.78 5.53 23.85
N LEU A 2 16.88 4.87 22.68
CA LEU A 2 15.76 4.58 21.82
C LEU A 2 14.83 3.59 22.57
N SER A 3 13.53 3.84 22.54
CA SER A 3 12.55 2.93 23.14
C SER A 3 12.51 1.64 22.30
N PRO A 4 12.33 0.46 22.90
CA PRO A 4 12.44 -0.83 22.22
C PRO A 4 11.30 -1.17 21.24
N GLU A 5 10.39 -0.25 20.92
CA GLU A 5 9.08 -0.60 20.32
C GLU A 5 8.76 0.06 18.97
N GLU A 6 9.67 0.82 18.38
CA GLU A 6 9.47 1.21 16.99
C GLU A 6 10.05 0.13 16.08
N PRO A 7 9.25 -0.45 15.17
CA PRO A 7 9.78 -1.43 14.23
C PRO A 7 10.91 -0.76 13.43
N PRO A 8 12.04 -1.43 13.27
CA PRO A 8 13.19 -0.89 12.59
C PRO A 8 12.81 -0.44 11.19
N VAL A 9 13.18 0.78 10.85
CA VAL A 9 12.96 1.36 9.51
C VAL A 9 14.05 0.84 8.60
N LEU A 10 13.69 -0.03 7.66
CA LEU A 10 14.61 -0.42 6.60
C LEU A 10 15.12 0.81 5.85
N PRO A 11 16.40 0.81 5.46
CA PRO A 11 16.92 1.89 4.65
C PRO A 11 16.10 2.03 3.36
N PRO A 12 15.80 3.26 2.92
CA PRO A 12 14.93 3.56 1.78
C PRO A 12 15.26 2.80 0.49
N PHE A 13 16.51 2.38 0.33
CA PHE A 13 16.93 1.63 -0.86
C PHE A 13 16.31 0.24 -0.98
N ALA A 14 15.90 -0.44 0.10
CA ALA A 14 15.32 -1.78 0.03
C ALA A 14 13.95 -1.76 -0.67
N PHE A 15 13.10 -0.81 -0.35
CA PHE A 15 11.81 -0.61 -1.02
C PHE A 15 11.99 -0.31 -2.51
N SER A 16 13.00 0.50 -2.84
CA SER A 16 13.34 0.82 -4.23
C SER A 16 13.73 -0.42 -5.04
N TYR A 17 14.55 -1.29 -4.46
CA TYR A 17 14.95 -2.53 -5.14
C TYR A 17 13.78 -3.50 -5.32
N ILE A 18 12.97 -3.72 -4.28
CA ILE A 18 11.81 -4.61 -4.34
C ILE A 18 10.80 -4.10 -5.37
N SER A 19 10.50 -2.81 -5.34
CA SER A 19 9.54 -2.19 -6.28
C SER A 19 10.00 -2.28 -7.72
N ALA A 20 11.28 -1.99 -7.98
CA ALA A 20 11.86 -2.08 -9.30
C ALA A 20 11.97 -3.54 -9.80
N ALA A 21 12.31 -4.48 -8.91
CA ALA A 21 12.36 -5.90 -9.24
C ALA A 21 10.97 -6.44 -9.58
N LEU A 22 9.94 -6.07 -8.79
CA LEU A 22 8.55 -6.43 -9.04
C LEU A 22 8.09 -5.91 -10.41
N ALA A 23 8.32 -4.61 -10.69
CA ALA A 23 7.96 -4.01 -11.96
C ALA A 23 8.63 -4.72 -13.14
N LYS A 24 9.92 -4.97 -13.04
CA LYS A 24 10.71 -5.63 -14.09
C LYS A 24 10.25 -7.08 -14.31
N ALA A 25 10.03 -7.84 -13.23
CA ALA A 25 9.52 -9.20 -13.30
C ALA A 25 8.11 -9.28 -13.89
N ALA A 26 7.29 -8.28 -13.61
CA ALA A 26 5.92 -8.16 -14.10
C ALA A 26 5.83 -7.54 -15.52
N GLY A 27 6.93 -7.11 -16.13
CA GLY A 27 6.91 -6.43 -17.44
C GLY A 27 6.16 -5.08 -17.41
N LEU A 28 6.20 -4.38 -16.27
CA LEU A 28 5.45 -3.15 -16.01
C LEU A 28 6.36 -1.92 -16.04
N LYS A 29 5.80 -0.76 -16.47
CA LYS A 29 6.47 0.55 -16.39
C LYS A 29 6.62 0.95 -14.92
N PHE A 30 7.81 1.41 -14.54
CA PHE A 30 8.15 1.80 -13.17
C PHE A 30 8.65 3.24 -13.13
N ASN A 31 8.10 4.03 -12.21
CA ASN A 31 8.64 5.33 -11.85
C ASN A 31 8.97 5.35 -10.34
N ARG A 32 10.03 6.06 -10.00
CA ARG A 32 10.39 6.40 -8.62
C ARG A 32 10.46 7.91 -8.47
N ALA A 33 9.85 8.40 -7.43
CA ALA A 33 9.92 9.81 -7.04
C ALA A 33 10.31 9.93 -5.56
N GLN A 34 11.36 10.71 -5.30
CA GLN A 34 11.68 11.18 -3.95
C GLN A 34 10.84 12.41 -3.69
N PHE A 35 9.92 12.33 -2.72
CA PHE A 35 9.09 13.45 -2.34
C PHE A 35 9.88 14.41 -1.46
N THR A 36 9.91 15.67 -1.89
CA THR A 36 10.52 16.80 -1.19
C THR A 36 9.50 17.94 -1.13
N PRO A 37 9.71 18.98 -0.30
CA PRO A 37 8.83 20.15 -0.27
C PRO A 37 8.66 20.86 -1.64
N ASP A 38 9.62 20.70 -2.54
CA ASP A 38 9.63 21.34 -3.86
C ASP A 38 8.80 20.60 -4.91
N VAL A 39 8.42 19.33 -4.65
CA VAL A 39 7.58 18.55 -5.57
C VAL A 39 6.18 19.14 -5.62
N MET A 40 5.73 19.52 -6.82
CA MET A 40 4.44 20.13 -7.05
C MET A 40 3.38 19.09 -7.47
N ALA A 41 2.10 19.45 -7.31
CA ALA A 41 1.00 18.60 -7.78
C ALA A 41 1.05 18.36 -9.30
N SER A 42 1.52 19.34 -10.08
CA SER A 42 1.74 19.20 -11.53
C SER A 42 2.83 18.20 -11.89
N ASP A 43 3.81 17.96 -11.03
CA ASP A 43 4.80 16.91 -11.26
C ASP A 43 4.17 15.51 -11.13
N ILE A 44 3.15 15.39 -10.29
CA ILE A 44 2.39 14.15 -10.10
C ILE A 44 1.45 13.91 -11.28
N THR A 45 0.61 14.90 -11.62
CA THR A 45 -0.47 14.74 -12.60
C THR A 45 -0.03 14.96 -14.04
N GLY A 46 1.03 15.72 -14.23
CA GLY A 46 1.41 16.29 -15.53
C GLY A 46 0.87 17.70 -15.72
N PHE A 47 1.27 18.33 -16.81
CA PHE A 47 0.90 19.69 -17.17
C PHE A 47 1.01 19.91 -18.68
N ASN A 48 0.35 20.96 -19.20
CA ASN A 48 0.45 21.33 -20.60
C ASN A 48 1.61 22.28 -20.83
N VAL A 49 2.40 22.02 -21.89
CA VAL A 49 3.51 22.85 -22.33
C VAL A 49 3.13 23.46 -23.67
N TYR A 50 3.25 24.80 -23.81
CA TYR A 50 3.04 25.47 -25.08
C TYR A 50 4.27 25.28 -25.97
N ASN A 51 4.08 24.69 -27.12
CA ASN A 51 5.11 24.55 -28.13
C ASN A 51 5.00 25.72 -29.13
N ARG A 52 5.99 26.59 -29.13
CA ARG A 52 6.04 27.78 -30.00
C ARG A 52 6.19 27.44 -31.49
N GLN A 53 6.77 26.30 -31.85
CA GLN A 53 6.97 25.89 -33.22
C GLN A 53 5.68 25.40 -33.88
N THR A 54 4.85 24.68 -33.09
CA THR A 54 3.58 24.11 -33.55
C THR A 54 2.37 24.96 -33.15
N GLU A 55 2.60 26.03 -32.39
CA GLU A 55 1.56 26.93 -31.83
C GLU A 55 0.46 26.16 -31.09
N SER A 56 0.83 25.04 -30.43
CA SER A 56 -0.10 24.17 -29.77
C SER A 56 0.38 23.77 -28.37
N PHE A 57 -0.58 23.40 -27.50
CA PHE A 57 -0.27 22.79 -26.20
C PHE A 57 -0.06 21.31 -26.38
N SER A 58 0.95 20.76 -25.67
CA SER A 58 1.20 19.34 -25.57
C SER A 58 1.21 18.94 -24.11
N PHE A 59 0.52 17.82 -23.79
CA PHE A 59 0.52 17.27 -22.46
C PHE A 59 1.87 16.64 -22.14
N LYS A 60 2.49 17.08 -21.06
CA LYS A 60 3.67 16.44 -20.47
C LYS A 60 3.21 15.54 -19.34
N GLU A 61 3.46 14.23 -19.48
CA GLU A 61 3.09 13.22 -18.51
C GLU A 61 3.72 13.48 -17.14
N GLY A 62 2.92 13.32 -16.07
CA GLY A 62 3.38 13.35 -14.71
C GLY A 62 3.84 11.97 -14.19
N LEU A 63 4.28 11.94 -12.95
CA LEU A 63 4.83 10.74 -12.30
C LEU A 63 3.86 9.57 -12.24
N VAL A 64 2.54 9.83 -12.18
CA VAL A 64 1.51 8.79 -12.11
C VAL A 64 1.26 8.08 -13.44
N MET A 65 1.81 8.56 -14.56
CA MET A 65 1.68 7.93 -15.87
C MET A 65 2.60 6.71 -16.01
N THR A 66 2.40 5.77 -15.10
CA THR A 66 3.18 4.54 -14.95
C THR A 66 2.30 3.42 -14.37
N ASN A 67 2.79 2.18 -14.39
CA ASN A 67 2.08 1.06 -13.75
C ASN A 67 2.43 0.90 -12.27
N ILE A 68 3.71 1.10 -11.92
CA ILE A 68 4.17 1.06 -10.53
C ILE A 68 4.89 2.36 -10.22
N LEU A 69 4.38 3.08 -9.23
CA LEU A 69 5.01 4.28 -8.70
C LEU A 69 5.53 4.01 -7.29
N LEU A 70 6.82 4.22 -7.08
CA LEU A 70 7.40 4.31 -5.74
C LEU A 70 7.47 5.78 -5.33
N ALA A 71 6.64 6.16 -4.36
CA ALA A 71 6.60 7.48 -3.75
C ALA A 71 7.41 7.47 -2.45
N ASP A 72 8.71 7.80 -2.54
CA ASP A 72 9.58 7.81 -1.37
C ASP A 72 9.36 9.07 -0.52
N GLU A 73 9.20 8.87 0.79
CA GLU A 73 9.02 9.92 1.80
C GLU A 73 7.84 10.86 1.49
N ILE A 74 6.68 10.28 1.17
CA ILE A 74 5.47 11.02 0.77
C ILE A 74 5.09 12.13 1.78
N ASN A 75 5.38 11.94 3.07
CA ASN A 75 5.10 12.91 4.13
C ASN A 75 6.02 14.15 4.11
N ARG A 76 6.99 14.24 3.20
CA ARG A 76 7.78 15.47 2.98
C ARG A 76 7.17 16.42 1.96
N ALA A 77 6.27 15.92 1.12
CA ALA A 77 5.57 16.77 0.16
C ALA A 77 4.43 17.57 0.79
N SER A 78 4.06 18.67 0.15
CA SER A 78 2.93 19.50 0.58
C SER A 78 1.61 18.71 0.57
N PRO A 79 0.62 19.07 1.40
CA PRO A 79 -0.71 18.43 1.39
C PRO A 79 -1.38 18.46 0.01
N LYS A 80 -1.13 19.50 -0.79
CA LYS A 80 -1.66 19.63 -2.16
C LYS A 80 -1.07 18.55 -3.07
N THR A 81 0.22 18.31 -2.98
CA THR A 81 0.94 17.28 -3.76
C THR A 81 0.50 15.88 -3.34
N GLN A 82 0.38 15.64 -2.02
CA GLN A 82 -0.16 14.38 -1.49
C GLN A 82 -1.57 14.12 -2.02
N SER A 83 -2.46 15.14 -1.99
CA SER A 83 -3.84 15.00 -2.48
C SER A 83 -3.90 14.66 -3.96
N ALA A 84 -3.04 15.24 -4.80
CA ALA A 84 -2.98 14.93 -6.23
C ALA A 84 -2.61 13.46 -6.50
N LEU A 85 -1.65 12.90 -5.75
CA LEU A 85 -1.32 11.48 -5.85
C LEU A 85 -2.49 10.59 -5.40
N LEU A 86 -3.09 10.92 -4.25
CA LEU A 86 -4.18 10.13 -3.68
C LEU A 86 -5.45 10.16 -4.55
N GLU A 87 -5.71 11.27 -5.24
CA GLU A 87 -6.79 11.37 -6.22
C GLU A 87 -6.53 10.46 -7.42
N ALA A 88 -5.32 10.50 -7.99
CA ALA A 88 -4.92 9.62 -9.08
C ALA A 88 -5.01 8.12 -8.70
N MET A 89 -4.71 7.76 -7.43
CA MET A 89 -4.87 6.39 -6.92
C MET A 89 -6.32 5.95 -6.84
N GLU A 90 -7.24 6.84 -6.51
CA GLU A 90 -8.65 6.53 -6.33
C GLU A 90 -9.42 6.52 -7.65
N GLU A 91 -9.21 7.55 -8.47
CA GLU A 91 -9.94 7.77 -9.70
C GLU A 91 -9.34 7.04 -10.91
N ALA A 92 -8.09 6.55 -10.80
CA ALA A 92 -7.31 5.97 -11.90
C ALA A 92 -7.23 6.89 -13.15
N LYS A 93 -7.30 8.19 -12.93
CA LYS A 93 -7.24 9.24 -13.96
C LYS A 93 -6.72 10.55 -13.36
N VAL A 94 -6.24 11.45 -14.21
CA VAL A 94 -5.88 12.82 -13.85
C VAL A 94 -6.56 13.79 -14.80
N THR A 95 -6.92 14.98 -14.31
CA THR A 95 -7.51 16.04 -15.15
C THR A 95 -6.59 17.23 -15.15
N VAL A 96 -6.16 17.66 -16.35
CA VAL A 96 -5.27 18.80 -16.57
C VAL A 96 -5.93 19.72 -17.57
N ASP A 97 -6.14 20.99 -17.19
CA ASP A 97 -6.77 22.02 -18.03
C ASP A 97 -8.10 21.56 -18.67
N GLY A 98 -8.92 20.83 -17.91
CA GLY A 98 -10.22 20.32 -18.36
C GLY A 98 -10.17 19.04 -19.21
N VAL A 99 -8.99 18.52 -19.53
CA VAL A 99 -8.80 17.25 -20.25
C VAL A 99 -8.45 16.14 -19.27
N THR A 100 -9.18 15.02 -19.33
CA THR A 100 -8.96 13.86 -18.47
C THR A 100 -8.10 12.81 -19.17
N TYR A 101 -7.03 12.39 -18.50
CA TYR A 101 -6.09 11.38 -18.95
C TYR A 101 -6.18 10.15 -18.04
N PRO A 102 -6.44 8.94 -18.58
CA PRO A 102 -6.43 7.73 -17.77
C PRO A 102 -5.00 7.38 -17.33
N VAL A 103 -4.87 6.93 -16.10
CA VAL A 103 -3.59 6.37 -15.61
C VAL A 103 -3.43 4.94 -16.16
N PRO A 104 -2.22 4.53 -16.57
CA PRO A 104 -1.98 3.19 -17.10
C PRO A 104 -2.41 2.07 -16.15
N GLU A 105 -3.22 1.12 -16.62
CA GLU A 105 -3.64 -0.05 -15.82
C GLU A 105 -2.76 -1.29 -16.10
N PRO A 106 -2.41 -2.05 -15.05
CA PRO A 106 -2.69 -1.82 -13.63
C PRO A 106 -1.87 -0.67 -13.06
N PHE A 107 -2.46 0.12 -12.16
CA PHE A 107 -1.76 1.17 -11.41
C PHE A 107 -1.57 0.72 -9.96
N PHE A 108 -0.35 0.81 -9.46
CA PHE A 108 0.02 0.41 -8.11
C PHE A 108 1.01 1.40 -7.50
N VAL A 109 0.69 1.91 -6.33
CA VAL A 109 1.56 2.86 -5.61
C VAL A 109 2.13 2.19 -4.37
N ILE A 110 3.44 2.27 -4.24
CA ILE A 110 4.19 1.95 -3.03
C ILE A 110 4.65 3.28 -2.46
N ALA A 111 4.22 3.60 -1.24
CA ALA A 111 4.62 4.83 -0.57
C ALA A 111 5.45 4.50 0.66
N THR A 112 6.54 5.23 0.89
CA THR A 112 7.28 5.20 2.13
C THR A 112 7.01 6.47 2.93
N GLN A 113 7.07 6.38 4.25
CA GLN A 113 7.05 7.50 5.15
C GLN A 113 8.34 7.52 5.96
N ASN A 114 8.93 8.69 6.12
CA ASN A 114 10.00 8.88 7.07
C ASN A 114 9.39 8.91 8.49
N PRO A 115 10.00 8.28 9.50
CA PRO A 115 9.48 8.32 10.87
C PRO A 115 9.16 9.74 11.33
N THR A 116 8.08 9.87 12.10
CA THR A 116 7.60 11.15 12.65
C THR A 116 8.65 11.77 13.56
N GLY A 117 8.90 13.08 13.40
CA GLY A 117 9.82 13.83 14.24
C GLY A 117 10.85 14.68 13.48
N TYR A 118 10.93 14.55 12.17
CA TYR A 118 11.77 15.44 11.35
C TYR A 118 11.04 16.74 11.02
N VAL A 119 11.74 17.85 11.19
CA VAL A 119 11.26 19.20 10.82
C VAL A 119 10.92 19.20 9.31
N GLY A 120 9.74 19.71 8.96
CA GLY A 120 9.31 19.83 7.56
C GLY A 120 8.58 18.61 7.00
N THR A 121 8.00 17.76 7.87
CA THR A 121 7.09 16.68 7.43
C THR A 121 5.62 17.06 7.61
N TYR A 122 4.79 16.63 6.67
CA TYR A 122 3.33 16.75 6.68
C TYR A 122 2.73 15.35 6.83
N PRO A 123 2.35 14.93 8.04
CA PRO A 123 1.75 13.61 8.23
C PRO A 123 0.45 13.48 7.42
N LEU A 124 0.25 12.31 6.82
CA LEU A 124 -1.01 12.03 6.13
C LEU A 124 -2.13 11.87 7.16
N PRO A 125 -3.26 12.58 7.00
CA PRO A 125 -4.46 12.37 7.81
C PRO A 125 -4.98 10.92 7.66
N GLU A 126 -5.69 10.42 8.67
CA GLU A 126 -6.24 9.06 8.70
C GLU A 126 -7.14 8.75 7.49
N ALA A 127 -7.94 9.74 7.05
CA ALA A 127 -8.80 9.62 5.86
C ALA A 127 -8.00 9.43 4.56
N GLN A 128 -6.76 9.91 4.51
CA GLN A 128 -5.85 9.71 3.39
C GLN A 128 -5.12 8.37 3.47
N LEU A 129 -4.76 7.94 4.67
CA LEU A 129 -4.17 6.62 4.92
C LEU A 129 -5.14 5.49 4.55
N ASP A 130 -6.46 5.70 4.69
CA ASP A 130 -7.50 4.72 4.31
C ASP A 130 -7.49 4.35 2.81
N ARG A 131 -6.80 5.13 1.96
CA ARG A 131 -6.65 4.85 0.52
C ARG A 131 -5.57 3.80 0.23
N PHE A 132 -4.62 3.60 1.12
CA PHE A 132 -3.61 2.55 0.99
C PHE A 132 -4.17 1.20 1.41
N ALA A 133 -3.98 0.17 0.58
CA ALA A 133 -4.52 -1.16 0.84
C ALA A 133 -3.88 -1.84 2.05
N LEU A 134 -2.57 -1.76 2.17
CA LEU A 134 -1.78 -2.43 3.19
C LEU A 134 -0.76 -1.47 3.79
N ARG A 135 -0.48 -1.65 5.08
CA ARG A 135 0.71 -1.12 5.73
C ARG A 135 1.61 -2.29 6.12
N LEU A 136 2.79 -2.32 5.56
CA LEU A 136 3.80 -3.33 5.82
C LEU A 136 4.94 -2.71 6.61
N SER A 137 5.48 -3.46 7.54
CA SER A 137 6.73 -3.15 8.23
C SER A 137 7.75 -4.20 7.84
N MET A 138 8.90 -3.74 7.35
CA MET A 138 10.03 -4.60 7.08
C MET A 138 11.06 -4.34 8.18
N GLY A 139 11.40 -5.38 8.95
CA GLY A 139 12.42 -5.29 9.98
C GLY A 139 13.82 -5.01 9.43
N TYR A 140 14.80 -4.83 10.28
CA TYR A 140 16.20 -4.85 9.86
C TYR A 140 16.59 -6.28 9.47
N PRO A 141 17.51 -6.43 8.49
CA PRO A 141 18.08 -7.74 8.18
C PRO A 141 18.86 -8.28 9.40
N THR A 142 18.96 -9.59 9.49
CA THR A 142 19.90 -10.24 10.42
C THR A 142 21.34 -9.94 9.99
N VAL A 143 22.29 -10.17 10.88
CA VAL A 143 23.73 -9.95 10.57
C VAL A 143 24.15 -10.77 9.34
N GLU A 144 23.68 -12.01 9.22
CA GLU A 144 23.99 -12.91 8.12
C GLU A 144 23.38 -12.40 6.81
N GLU A 145 22.15 -11.91 6.83
CA GLU A 145 21.50 -11.30 5.66
C GLU A 145 22.21 -10.01 5.23
N GLU A 146 22.66 -9.20 6.20
CA GLU A 146 23.40 -7.97 5.90
C GLU A 146 24.77 -8.27 5.27
N VAL A 147 25.49 -9.31 5.75
CA VAL A 147 26.72 -9.81 5.13
C VAL A 147 26.47 -10.30 3.70
N HIS A 148 25.35 -11.00 3.46
CA HIS A 148 24.95 -11.42 2.12
C HIS A 148 24.70 -10.21 1.20
N ILE A 149 23.98 -9.20 1.67
CA ILE A 149 23.74 -7.97 0.92
C ILE A 149 25.05 -7.29 0.51
N LEU A 150 26.03 -7.22 1.41
CA LEU A 150 27.35 -6.64 1.13
C LEU A 150 28.11 -7.47 0.08
N SER A 151 28.08 -8.78 0.22
CA SER A 151 28.78 -9.72 -0.67
C SER A 151 28.22 -9.69 -2.10
N ASP A 152 26.90 -9.69 -2.23
CA ASP A 152 26.22 -9.69 -3.53
C ASP A 152 26.40 -8.38 -4.31
N ARG A 153 26.53 -7.26 -3.59
CA ARG A 153 26.71 -5.95 -4.23
C ARG A 153 28.13 -5.67 -4.73
N GLN A 154 29.11 -6.48 -4.34
CA GLN A 154 30.49 -6.27 -4.79
C GLN A 154 30.69 -6.47 -6.30
N LYS A 155 29.86 -7.25 -6.97
CA LYS A 155 30.15 -7.69 -8.34
C LYS A 155 29.10 -7.32 -9.39
N VAL A 156 27.81 -7.33 -9.08
CA VAL A 156 26.74 -7.10 -10.06
C VAL A 156 25.50 -6.51 -9.36
N ASN A 157 24.81 -5.56 -10.02
CA ASN A 157 23.52 -5.11 -9.55
C ASN A 157 22.46 -6.24 -9.72
N PRO A 158 21.85 -6.77 -8.63
CA PRO A 158 20.90 -7.88 -8.74
C PRO A 158 19.72 -7.58 -9.66
N LEU A 159 19.31 -6.32 -9.81
CA LEU A 159 18.24 -5.90 -10.71
C LEU A 159 18.53 -6.19 -12.19
N GLU A 160 19.79 -6.25 -12.60
CA GLU A 160 20.15 -6.56 -13.99
C GLU A 160 19.83 -8.00 -14.37
N LYS A 161 19.83 -8.90 -13.39
CA LYS A 161 19.50 -10.31 -13.56
C LYS A 161 18.01 -10.60 -13.63
N VAL A 162 17.16 -9.69 -13.12
CA VAL A 162 15.71 -9.85 -13.15
C VAL A 162 15.23 -9.75 -14.60
N ARG A 163 14.46 -10.73 -15.04
CA ARG A 163 13.78 -10.74 -16.34
C ARG A 163 12.28 -10.74 -16.14
N ALA A 164 11.54 -10.22 -17.11
CA ALA A 164 10.09 -10.31 -17.11
C ALA A 164 9.67 -11.79 -17.23
N VAL A 165 8.83 -12.23 -16.31
CA VAL A 165 8.23 -13.58 -16.27
C VAL A 165 6.75 -13.56 -16.61
N THR A 166 6.17 -12.37 -16.75
CA THR A 166 4.78 -12.13 -17.13
C THR A 166 4.66 -10.76 -17.83
N ASP A 167 3.46 -10.43 -18.29
CA ASP A 167 3.13 -9.18 -18.95
C ASP A 167 1.85 -8.54 -18.40
N ILE A 168 1.54 -7.36 -18.89
CA ILE A 168 0.36 -6.57 -18.51
C ILE A 168 -0.94 -7.34 -18.71
N GLN A 169 -1.06 -8.10 -19.81
CA GLN A 169 -2.29 -8.82 -20.14
C GLN A 169 -2.51 -10.00 -19.19
N ALA A 170 -1.45 -10.75 -18.88
CA ALA A 170 -1.52 -11.84 -17.91
C ALA A 170 -1.92 -11.30 -16.52
N ILE A 171 -1.37 -10.16 -16.08
CA ILE A 171 -1.74 -9.55 -14.79
C ILE A 171 -3.21 -9.12 -14.77
N ARG A 172 -3.72 -8.54 -15.86
CA ARG A 172 -5.16 -8.21 -15.97
C ARG A 172 -6.04 -9.45 -15.87
N THR A 173 -5.64 -10.53 -16.54
CA THR A 173 -6.33 -11.82 -16.46
C THR A 173 -6.32 -12.38 -15.04
N LEU A 174 -5.16 -12.38 -14.35
CA LEU A 174 -5.06 -12.81 -12.96
C LEU A 174 -5.95 -11.97 -12.03
N ARG A 175 -5.99 -10.63 -12.20
CA ARG A 175 -6.90 -9.77 -11.44
C ARG A 175 -8.37 -10.12 -11.64
N ALA A 176 -8.77 -10.44 -12.85
CA ALA A 176 -10.13 -10.89 -13.13
C ALA A 176 -10.43 -12.26 -12.48
N MET A 177 -9.47 -13.18 -12.49
CA MET A 177 -9.61 -14.49 -11.83
C MET A 177 -9.75 -14.36 -10.30
N VAL A 178 -9.01 -13.48 -9.66
CA VAL A 178 -9.11 -13.21 -8.21
C VAL A 178 -10.54 -12.79 -7.82
N GLN A 179 -11.24 -12.03 -8.65
CA GLN A 179 -12.62 -11.60 -8.38
C GLN A 179 -13.60 -12.77 -8.34
N ASN A 180 -13.27 -13.91 -8.95
CA ASN A 180 -14.11 -15.11 -8.96
C ASN A 180 -13.86 -16.03 -7.74
N VAL A 181 -12.89 -15.72 -6.89
CA VAL A 181 -12.66 -16.47 -5.64
C VAL A 181 -13.86 -16.31 -4.72
N THR A 182 -14.46 -17.41 -4.33
CA THR A 182 -15.72 -17.44 -3.57
C THR A 182 -15.53 -16.95 -2.15
N VAL A 183 -16.40 -16.04 -1.72
CA VAL A 183 -16.56 -15.60 -0.34
C VAL A 183 -17.93 -16.01 0.15
N THR A 184 -18.00 -16.97 1.08
CA THR A 184 -19.28 -17.41 1.62
C THR A 184 -19.91 -16.33 2.51
N PRO A 185 -21.25 -16.37 2.74
CA PRO A 185 -21.91 -15.45 3.65
C PRO A 185 -21.31 -15.46 5.07
N GLU A 186 -20.86 -16.62 5.55
CA GLU A 186 -20.23 -16.79 6.87
C GLU A 186 -18.88 -16.04 6.94
N ILE A 187 -18.06 -16.17 5.89
CA ILE A 187 -16.79 -15.43 5.78
C ILE A 187 -17.05 -13.93 5.65
N ALA A 188 -18.03 -13.52 4.84
CA ALA A 188 -18.40 -12.11 4.73
C ALA A 188 -18.85 -11.54 6.08
N ARG A 189 -19.65 -12.29 6.84
CA ARG A 189 -20.06 -11.94 8.19
C ARG A 189 -18.87 -11.81 9.13
N TYR A 190 -17.96 -12.76 9.13
CA TYR A 190 -16.74 -12.75 9.95
C TYR A 190 -15.89 -11.49 9.69
N ILE A 191 -15.69 -11.13 8.41
CA ILE A 191 -14.99 -9.88 8.04
C ILE A 191 -15.69 -8.66 8.65
N VAL A 192 -17.02 -8.58 8.53
CA VAL A 192 -17.79 -7.46 9.06
C VAL A 192 -17.74 -7.41 10.59
N GLU A 193 -17.82 -8.54 11.25
CA GLU A 193 -17.73 -8.63 12.72
C GLU A 193 -16.36 -8.19 13.24
N LEU A 194 -15.27 -8.60 12.58
CA LEU A 194 -13.91 -8.14 12.88
C LEU A 194 -13.79 -6.61 12.75
N VAL A 195 -14.23 -6.05 11.61
CA VAL A 195 -14.18 -4.59 11.39
C VAL A 195 -15.10 -3.87 12.38
N HIS A 196 -16.26 -4.40 12.69
CA HIS A 196 -17.20 -3.84 13.66
C HIS A 196 -16.64 -3.88 15.09
N ALA A 197 -15.91 -4.93 15.46
CA ALA A 197 -15.22 -5.03 16.75
C ALA A 197 -14.20 -3.90 16.96
N THR A 198 -13.52 -3.44 15.89
CA THR A 198 -12.61 -2.28 15.99
C THR A 198 -13.35 -1.02 16.45
N ARG A 199 -14.62 -0.83 16.05
CA ARG A 199 -15.45 0.35 16.41
C ARG A 199 -16.00 0.26 17.84
N LYS A 200 -16.08 -0.95 18.39
CA LYS A 200 -16.57 -1.18 19.77
C LYS A 200 -15.43 -1.21 20.80
N SER A 201 -14.20 -1.33 20.35
CA SER A 201 -13.04 -1.41 21.25
C SER A 201 -12.83 -0.09 21.99
N ARG A 202 -12.77 -0.12 23.32
CA ARG A 202 -12.43 1.05 24.16
C ARG A 202 -10.97 1.50 23.99
N LYS A 203 -10.10 0.60 23.49
CA LYS A 203 -8.69 0.88 23.22
C LYS A 203 -8.48 1.70 21.94
N LEU A 204 -9.54 1.85 21.11
CA LEU A 204 -9.50 2.61 19.87
C LEU A 204 -10.44 3.83 19.98
N SER A 205 -9.91 5.03 19.70
CA SER A 205 -10.70 6.25 19.57
C SER A 205 -11.39 6.36 18.21
N LEU A 206 -10.81 5.70 17.18
CA LEU A 206 -11.38 5.56 15.85
C LEU A 206 -11.18 4.12 15.36
N GLY A 207 -12.27 3.42 15.05
CA GLY A 207 -12.27 2.10 14.42
C GLY A 207 -12.30 2.21 12.89
N ALA A 208 -12.11 1.08 12.22
CA ALA A 208 -12.05 1.01 10.77
C ALA A 208 -13.42 1.27 10.09
N SER A 209 -13.38 1.88 8.90
CA SER A 209 -14.56 2.24 8.10
C SER A 209 -15.20 1.00 7.42
N PRO A 210 -16.45 1.09 6.90
CA PRO A 210 -17.02 0.02 6.08
C PRO A 210 -16.23 -0.28 4.81
N ARG A 211 -15.50 0.71 4.27
CA ARG A 211 -14.57 0.55 3.14
C ARG A 211 -13.49 -0.50 3.45
N ALA A 212 -13.06 -0.56 4.72
CA ALA A 212 -12.10 -1.55 5.18
C ALA A 212 -12.63 -2.99 5.06
N SER A 213 -13.93 -3.25 5.28
CA SER A 213 -14.51 -4.58 5.09
C SER A 213 -14.39 -5.06 3.63
N LEU A 214 -14.71 -4.16 2.68
CA LEU A 214 -14.55 -4.46 1.24
C LEU A 214 -13.10 -4.73 0.87
N LEU A 215 -12.18 -3.97 1.45
CA LEU A 215 -10.76 -4.16 1.21
C LEU A 215 -10.27 -5.50 1.76
N ILE A 216 -10.59 -5.84 3.01
CA ILE A 216 -10.21 -7.12 3.62
C ILE A 216 -10.74 -8.30 2.79
N MET A 217 -11.98 -8.21 2.31
CA MET A 217 -12.54 -9.22 1.40
C MET A 217 -11.68 -9.40 0.15
N LYS A 218 -11.34 -8.31 -0.55
CA LYS A 218 -10.49 -8.35 -1.76
C LYS A 218 -9.09 -8.88 -1.48
N LEU A 219 -8.50 -8.50 -0.36
CA LEU A 219 -7.18 -8.99 0.06
C LEU A 219 -7.21 -10.48 0.39
N ALA A 220 -8.26 -10.94 1.09
CA ALA A 220 -8.44 -12.35 1.40
C ALA A 220 -8.68 -13.20 0.15
N GLN A 221 -9.46 -12.70 -0.83
CA GLN A 221 -9.60 -13.35 -2.13
C GLN A 221 -8.25 -13.46 -2.87
N ALA A 222 -7.47 -12.38 -2.91
CA ALA A 222 -6.16 -12.40 -3.53
C ALA A 222 -5.19 -13.37 -2.82
N TYR A 223 -5.22 -13.40 -1.49
CA TYR A 223 -4.39 -14.32 -0.71
C TYR A 223 -4.80 -15.78 -0.92
N ALA A 224 -6.09 -16.09 -0.94
CA ALA A 224 -6.61 -17.43 -1.23
C ALA A 224 -6.18 -17.89 -2.64
N PHE A 225 -6.28 -16.99 -3.64
CA PHE A 225 -5.83 -17.26 -5.01
C PHE A 225 -4.33 -17.57 -5.08
N LEU A 226 -3.49 -16.81 -4.37
CA LEU A 226 -2.06 -17.07 -4.27
C LEU A 226 -1.73 -18.41 -3.58
N ARG A 227 -2.69 -18.95 -2.81
CA ARG A 227 -2.64 -20.28 -2.20
C ARG A 227 -3.32 -21.35 -3.05
N GLU A 228 -3.54 -21.07 -4.34
CA GLU A 228 -4.13 -21.99 -5.33
C GLU A 228 -5.53 -22.48 -4.92
N ARG A 229 -6.33 -21.59 -4.31
CA ARG A 229 -7.70 -21.89 -3.88
C ARG A 229 -8.69 -20.93 -4.55
N ASP A 230 -9.88 -21.44 -4.84
CA ASP A 230 -11.01 -20.72 -5.42
C ASP A 230 -12.05 -20.26 -4.37
N TYR A 231 -11.71 -20.40 -3.08
CA TYR A 231 -12.53 -19.95 -1.96
C TYR A 231 -11.67 -19.40 -0.81
N VAL A 232 -12.25 -18.45 -0.06
CA VAL A 232 -11.62 -17.81 1.09
C VAL A 232 -11.88 -18.61 2.36
N LYS A 233 -10.85 -18.76 3.18
CA LYS A 233 -10.90 -19.34 4.54
C LYS A 233 -10.76 -18.25 5.61
N PRO A 234 -11.19 -18.52 6.87
CA PRO A 234 -10.97 -17.60 7.98
C PRO A 234 -9.50 -17.20 8.19
N GLU A 235 -8.58 -18.14 7.97
CA GLU A 235 -7.14 -17.90 8.12
C GLU A 235 -6.63 -16.88 7.10
N ASP A 236 -7.22 -16.82 5.89
CA ASP A 236 -6.86 -15.83 4.88
C ASP A 236 -7.27 -14.42 5.35
N VAL A 237 -8.46 -14.32 5.95
CA VAL A 237 -8.95 -13.07 6.55
C VAL A 237 -8.02 -12.64 7.69
N ALA A 238 -7.69 -13.57 8.60
CA ALA A 238 -6.81 -13.29 9.73
C ALA A 238 -5.42 -12.81 9.28
N PHE A 239 -4.85 -13.43 8.23
CA PHE A 239 -3.54 -13.06 7.69
C PHE A 239 -3.49 -11.63 7.16
N VAL A 240 -4.54 -11.18 6.44
CA VAL A 240 -4.57 -9.85 5.83
C VAL A 240 -5.16 -8.79 6.76
N PHE A 241 -5.79 -9.15 7.87
CA PHE A 241 -6.53 -8.24 8.73
C PHE A 241 -5.63 -7.18 9.36
N ILE A 242 -4.57 -7.59 10.07
CA ILE A 242 -3.69 -6.63 10.75
C ILE A 242 -3.01 -5.69 9.77
N PRO A 243 -2.30 -6.15 8.71
CA PRO A 243 -1.67 -5.25 7.76
C PRO A 243 -2.67 -4.38 6.98
N GLY A 244 -3.92 -4.87 6.80
CA GLY A 244 -4.98 -4.12 6.15
C GLY A 244 -5.67 -3.09 7.05
N ILE A 245 -5.63 -3.24 8.38
CA ILE A 245 -6.40 -2.40 9.31
C ILE A 245 -5.53 -1.50 10.18
N ALA A 246 -4.29 -1.89 10.49
CA ALA A 246 -3.47 -1.20 11.50
C ALA A 246 -3.26 0.31 11.24
N HIS A 247 -3.27 0.75 9.99
CA HIS A 247 -3.13 2.16 9.62
C HIS A 247 -4.46 2.92 9.52
N ARG A 248 -5.59 2.25 9.76
CA ARG A 248 -6.96 2.78 9.66
C ARG A 248 -7.60 3.02 11.01
N VAL A 249 -6.93 2.65 12.09
CA VAL A 249 -7.43 2.79 13.46
C VAL A 249 -6.58 3.78 14.23
N VAL A 250 -7.21 4.49 15.17
CA VAL A 250 -6.54 5.44 16.04
C VAL A 250 -6.66 4.95 17.48
N LEU A 251 -5.53 4.86 18.17
CA LEU A 251 -5.49 4.45 19.57
C LEU A 251 -6.17 5.47 20.47
N SER A 252 -6.87 5.00 21.51
CA SER A 252 -7.35 5.85 22.59
C SER A 252 -6.18 6.46 23.38
N GLN A 253 -6.46 7.52 24.14
CA GLN A 253 -5.43 8.14 24.98
C GLN A 253 -4.89 7.15 26.03
N GLU A 254 -5.76 6.32 26.60
CA GLU A 254 -5.39 5.29 27.56
C GLU A 254 -4.46 4.23 26.95
N ALA A 255 -4.80 3.71 25.76
CA ALA A 255 -3.97 2.74 25.07
C ALA A 255 -2.58 3.30 24.72
N ARG A 256 -2.51 4.60 24.34
CA ARG A 256 -1.22 5.28 24.09
C ARG A 256 -0.39 5.41 25.36
N LEU A 257 -1.01 5.78 26.50
CA LEU A 257 -0.31 5.87 27.79
C LEU A 257 0.23 4.50 28.23
N ASN A 258 -0.52 3.44 27.96
CA ASN A 258 -0.12 2.05 28.24
C ASN A 258 0.86 1.49 27.19
N ARG A 259 1.28 2.31 26.19
CA ARG A 259 2.19 1.90 25.11
C ARG A 259 1.70 0.70 24.31
N GLU A 260 0.38 0.54 24.19
CA GLU A 260 -0.18 -0.50 23.33
C GLU A 260 0.01 -0.13 21.85
N SER A 261 0.14 -1.15 20.99
CA SER A 261 0.23 -0.95 19.54
C SER A 261 -1.11 -1.29 18.85
N ALA A 262 -1.35 -0.71 17.67
CA ALA A 262 -2.51 -1.07 16.87
C ALA A 262 -2.50 -2.57 16.52
N GLN A 263 -1.33 -3.13 16.27
CA GLN A 263 -1.14 -4.55 15.96
C GLN A 263 -1.56 -5.44 17.12
N THR A 264 -1.16 -5.11 18.34
CA THR A 264 -1.53 -5.85 19.56
C THR A 264 -3.05 -5.84 19.77
N ILE A 265 -3.67 -4.66 19.67
CA ILE A 265 -5.12 -4.51 19.85
C ILE A 265 -5.90 -5.27 18.76
N LEU A 266 -5.45 -5.20 17.51
CA LEU A 266 -6.08 -5.93 16.41
C LEU A 266 -5.88 -7.45 16.54
N GLY A 267 -4.76 -7.89 17.09
CA GLY A 267 -4.53 -9.30 17.46
C GLY A 267 -5.50 -9.79 18.54
N GLU A 268 -5.76 -8.99 19.58
CA GLU A 268 -6.78 -9.29 20.60
C GLU A 268 -8.19 -9.40 19.97
N ILE A 269 -8.53 -8.49 19.04
CA ILE A 269 -9.82 -8.52 18.33
C ILE A 269 -9.96 -9.80 17.51
N LEU A 270 -8.91 -10.24 16.81
CA LEU A 270 -8.90 -11.49 16.06
C LEU A 270 -9.18 -12.71 16.97
N HIS A 271 -8.66 -12.70 18.21
CA HIS A 271 -8.91 -13.78 19.18
C HIS A 271 -10.30 -13.72 19.84
N GLN A 272 -10.92 -12.55 19.90
CA GLN A 272 -12.23 -12.35 20.54
C GLN A 272 -13.41 -12.64 19.61
N VAL A 273 -13.25 -12.43 18.31
CA VAL A 273 -14.32 -12.67 17.33
C VAL A 273 -14.36 -14.15 16.98
N GLU A 274 -15.55 -14.73 17.08
CA GLU A 274 -15.74 -16.14 16.80
C GLU A 274 -15.45 -16.48 15.32
N VAL A 275 -14.58 -17.46 15.13
CA VAL A 275 -14.23 -17.95 13.79
C VAL A 275 -15.38 -18.82 13.27
N PRO A 276 -15.91 -18.57 12.06
CA PRO A 276 -16.97 -19.37 11.49
C PRO A 276 -16.51 -20.83 11.34
N TYR A 277 -17.33 -21.74 11.86
CA TYR A 277 -17.06 -23.17 11.77
C TYR A 277 -17.13 -23.61 10.29
N GLN A 278 -16.04 -24.08 9.75
CA GLN A 278 -16.03 -24.77 8.47
C GLN A 278 -16.49 -26.21 8.73
N GLY A 279 -17.80 -26.41 8.72
CA GLY A 279 -18.36 -27.77 8.68
C GLY A 279 -17.80 -28.46 7.44
N GLY A 280 -16.92 -29.45 7.69
CA GLY A 280 -16.43 -30.30 6.63
C GLY A 280 -17.62 -31.01 5.93
N ARG A 281 -17.71 -30.79 4.63
CA ARG A 281 -18.35 -31.71 3.70
C ARG A 281 -17.33 -32.14 2.68
#